data_ef5ef0a46b3ff31348835989c31148c5
#
_entry.id   ef5ef0a46b3ff31348835989c31148c5
#
_cell.length_a   1.000
_cell.length_b   1.000
_cell.length_c   1.000
_cell.angle_alpha   90.00
_cell.angle_beta   90.00
_cell.angle_gamma   90.00
#
_symmetry.space_group_name_H-M   'P 1'
#
loop_
_entity.id
_entity.type
_entity.pdbx_description
1 polymer ?
#
loop_
_entity_poly.entity_id
_entity_poly.type
_entity_poly.pdbx_seq_one_letter_code
_entity_poly.pdbx_strand_id
1 'polypeptide(L)'
;MYLCIRVDLDYVPWDTPDAVEYGHGEPAMLLRTLELAKTMGLKLHFFASNRVLRAFPATAEVVLGEGHDLDWLCKHPENAAERFAEATRLFAEQKNEIHGLALKAGWPEDSPGFPGLENIRFISGTGSSVPGIPFFPVEFKSIRQASQTGLTARAWTDSMKKNIRDCATRDRGMTLSVRPQVMAKYDPKLIHLKEIAVMAKAVEIPVVTLRQLVSATK
;
A
#
# COMPACT_ATOMS: atom_id res chain seq x y z
N MET A 1 15.54 1.57 -11.50
CA MET A 1 15.30 1.31 -10.04
C MET A 1 14.22 2.25 -9.48
N TYR A 2 13.52 1.86 -8.39
CA TYR A 2 12.52 2.69 -7.71
C TYR A 2 12.23 2.17 -6.30
N LEU A 3 11.67 3.03 -5.43
CA LEU A 3 10.96 2.66 -4.21
C LEU A 3 9.49 3.09 -4.35
N CYS A 4 8.55 2.15 -4.21
CA CYS A 4 7.16 2.47 -4.01
C CYS A 4 6.79 2.24 -2.55
N ILE A 5 6.31 3.28 -1.88
CA ILE A 5 5.72 3.15 -0.54
C ILE A 5 4.21 3.02 -0.76
N ARG A 6 3.72 1.79 -0.60
CA ARG A 6 2.33 1.41 -0.68
C ARG A 6 1.68 1.51 0.68
N VAL A 7 0.60 2.26 0.80
CA VAL A 7 -0.14 2.46 2.04
C VAL A 7 -1.50 1.77 1.94
N ASP A 8 -1.68 0.67 2.67
CA ASP A 8 -2.91 -0.12 2.64
C ASP A 8 -3.89 0.37 3.71
N LEU A 9 -4.98 0.97 3.27
CA LEU A 9 -6.08 1.44 4.11
C LEU A 9 -7.12 0.34 4.26
N ASP A 10 -7.20 -0.20 5.48
CA ASP A 10 -8.04 -1.34 5.77
C ASP A 10 -8.63 -1.20 7.18
N TYR A 11 -9.76 -0.52 7.24
CA TYR A 11 -10.49 -0.30 8.48
C TYR A 11 -10.72 -1.60 9.25
N VAL A 12 -10.39 -1.58 10.52
CA VAL A 12 -10.61 -2.68 11.45
C VAL A 12 -11.78 -2.31 12.37
N PRO A 13 -12.88 -3.10 12.40
CA PRO A 13 -13.99 -2.85 13.31
C PRO A 13 -13.57 -2.98 14.77
N TRP A 14 -14.28 -2.29 15.66
CA TRP A 14 -14.05 -2.29 17.10
C TRP A 14 -14.14 -3.67 17.76
N ASP A 15 -14.97 -4.54 17.21
CA ASP A 15 -15.29 -5.87 17.72
C ASP A 15 -14.36 -6.98 17.25
N THR A 16 -13.31 -6.64 16.51
CA THR A 16 -12.34 -7.62 16.06
C THR A 16 -11.10 -7.66 16.97
N PRO A 17 -10.44 -8.81 17.11
CA PRO A 17 -9.16 -8.91 17.84
C PRO A 17 -8.11 -7.93 17.32
N ASP A 18 -8.07 -7.70 16.02
CA ASP A 18 -7.17 -6.74 15.40
C ASP A 18 -7.46 -5.30 15.86
N ALA A 19 -8.72 -4.93 16.06
CA ALA A 19 -9.08 -3.61 16.59
C ALA A 19 -8.58 -3.42 18.02
N VAL A 20 -8.67 -4.45 18.84
CA VAL A 20 -8.13 -4.44 20.21
C VAL A 20 -6.61 -4.30 20.18
N GLU A 21 -5.95 -5.01 19.26
CA GLU A 21 -4.49 -4.97 19.15
C GLU A 21 -3.97 -3.60 18.66
N TYR A 22 -4.62 -2.98 17.69
CA TYR A 22 -4.13 -1.76 17.02
C TYR A 22 -4.86 -0.47 17.40
N GLY A 23 -5.95 -0.58 18.13
CA GLY A 23 -6.79 0.56 18.48
C GLY A 23 -7.47 1.21 17.27
N HIS A 24 -7.92 2.45 17.45
CA HIS A 24 -8.67 3.20 16.43
C HIS A 24 -7.84 4.29 15.76
N GLY A 25 -6.52 4.10 15.72
CA GLY A 25 -5.57 5.09 15.24
C GLY A 25 -5.47 5.26 13.71
N GLU A 26 -6.23 4.47 12.92
CA GLU A 26 -6.05 4.50 11.45
C GLU A 26 -6.29 5.89 10.83
N PRO A 27 -7.39 6.62 11.13
CA PRO A 27 -7.57 7.96 10.56
C PRO A 27 -6.50 8.96 10.99
N ALA A 28 -6.15 8.98 12.28
CA ALA A 28 -5.11 9.87 12.79
C ALA A 28 -3.74 9.54 12.19
N MET A 29 -3.44 8.26 12.00
CA MET A 29 -2.18 7.82 11.40
C MET A 29 -2.14 8.08 9.90
N LEU A 30 -3.28 8.03 9.19
CA LEU A 30 -3.38 8.47 7.80
C LEU A 30 -2.95 9.94 7.68
N LEU A 31 -3.52 10.84 8.49
CA LEU A 31 -3.16 12.26 8.45
C LEU A 31 -1.68 12.50 8.76
N ARG A 32 -1.11 11.80 9.74
CA ARG A 32 0.34 11.86 10.03
C ARG A 32 1.20 11.35 8.87
N THR A 33 0.74 10.31 8.16
CA THR A 33 1.43 9.76 7.00
C THR A 33 1.43 10.76 5.83
N LEU A 34 0.31 11.44 5.60
CA LEU A 34 0.19 12.51 4.61
C LEU A 34 1.09 13.71 4.96
N GLU A 35 1.11 14.14 6.22
CA GLU A 35 1.99 15.21 6.70
C GLU A 35 3.48 14.86 6.53
N LEU A 36 3.87 13.62 6.87
CA LEU A 36 5.23 13.13 6.61
C LEU A 36 5.56 13.18 5.11
N ALA A 37 4.67 12.69 4.27
CA ALA A 37 4.85 12.68 2.82
C ALA A 37 5.04 14.10 2.28
N LYS A 38 4.18 15.04 2.69
CA LYS A 38 4.26 16.47 2.34
C LYS A 38 5.60 17.08 2.77
N THR A 39 5.99 16.89 4.04
CA THR A 39 7.24 17.41 4.60
C THR A 39 8.46 16.89 3.84
N MET A 40 8.41 15.66 3.37
CA MET A 40 9.51 15.01 2.65
C MET A 40 9.43 15.17 1.12
N GLY A 41 8.37 15.76 0.58
CA GLY A 41 8.12 15.86 -0.85
C GLY A 41 7.98 14.49 -1.51
N LEU A 42 7.24 13.57 -0.86
CA LEU A 42 7.02 12.22 -1.36
C LEU A 42 5.64 12.09 -1.99
N LYS A 43 5.54 11.34 -3.07
CA LYS A 43 4.26 10.86 -3.59
C LYS A 43 4.08 9.39 -3.19
N LEU A 44 3.05 9.10 -2.40
CA LEU A 44 2.72 7.77 -1.91
C LEU A 44 1.62 7.14 -2.77
N HIS A 45 1.54 5.81 -2.76
CA HIS A 45 0.47 5.08 -3.41
C HIS A 45 -0.44 4.43 -2.35
N PHE A 46 -1.67 4.92 -2.25
CA PHE A 46 -2.67 4.40 -1.32
C PHE A 46 -3.54 3.36 -1.99
N PHE A 47 -3.95 2.36 -1.21
CA PHE A 47 -4.93 1.37 -1.62
C PHE A 47 -6.00 1.26 -0.55
N ALA A 48 -7.25 1.50 -0.91
CA ALA A 48 -8.37 1.48 0.04
C ALA A 48 -9.30 0.29 -0.22
N SER A 49 -9.69 -0.39 0.86
CA SER A 49 -10.74 -1.40 0.81
C SER A 49 -12.13 -0.75 0.74
N ASN A 50 -13.12 -1.48 0.19
CA ASN A 50 -14.53 -1.04 0.18
C ASN A 50 -15.00 -0.62 1.57
N ARG A 51 -14.53 -1.31 2.58
CA ARG A 51 -14.87 -1.08 3.98
C ARG A 51 -14.40 0.28 4.48
N VAL A 52 -13.17 0.67 4.14
CA VAL A 52 -12.65 2.00 4.49
C VAL A 52 -13.46 3.09 3.81
N LEU A 53 -13.72 2.95 2.51
CA LEU A 53 -14.46 3.96 1.75
C LEU A 53 -15.90 4.13 2.24
N ARG A 54 -16.54 3.03 2.70
CA ARG A 54 -17.87 3.11 3.34
C ARG A 54 -17.83 3.77 4.71
N ALA A 55 -16.85 3.42 5.54
CA ALA A 55 -16.76 3.94 6.91
C ALA A 55 -16.24 5.38 6.97
N PHE A 56 -15.34 5.74 6.05
CA PHE A 56 -14.68 7.02 5.99
C PHE A 56 -14.62 7.55 4.55
N PRO A 57 -15.76 7.99 3.99
CA PRO A 57 -15.83 8.42 2.58
C PRO A 57 -14.90 9.58 2.26
N ALA A 58 -14.63 10.48 3.20
CA ALA A 58 -13.68 11.56 3.03
C ALA A 58 -12.21 11.11 2.87
N THR A 59 -11.90 9.82 3.10
CA THR A 59 -10.53 9.30 2.96
C THR A 59 -9.98 9.50 1.56
N ALA A 60 -10.80 9.24 0.54
CA ALA A 60 -10.39 9.40 -0.85
C ALA A 60 -10.11 10.87 -1.18
N GLU A 61 -11.00 11.78 -0.77
CA GLU A 61 -10.84 13.22 -0.99
C GLU A 61 -9.54 13.74 -0.37
N VAL A 62 -9.26 13.35 0.88
CA VAL A 62 -8.06 13.78 1.60
C VAL A 62 -6.79 13.26 0.91
N VAL A 63 -6.75 11.98 0.54
CA VAL A 63 -5.59 11.38 -0.13
C VAL A 63 -5.32 12.00 -1.49
N LEU A 64 -6.36 12.15 -2.31
CA LEU A 64 -6.27 12.72 -3.66
C LEU A 64 -5.99 14.23 -3.61
N GLY A 65 -6.57 14.94 -2.65
CA GLY A 65 -6.36 16.39 -2.44
C GLY A 65 -4.91 16.74 -2.11
N GLU A 66 -4.19 15.86 -1.43
CA GLU A 66 -2.74 16.01 -1.15
C GLU A 66 -1.86 15.52 -2.33
N GLY A 67 -2.45 15.15 -3.47
CA GLY A 67 -1.75 14.78 -4.71
C GLY A 67 -1.21 13.35 -4.77
N HIS A 68 -1.69 12.47 -3.89
CA HIS A 68 -1.33 11.05 -3.89
C HIS A 68 -2.20 10.22 -4.83
N ASP A 69 -1.73 9.01 -5.18
CA ASP A 69 -2.55 8.08 -5.95
C ASP A 69 -3.36 7.17 -5.01
N LEU A 70 -4.57 6.82 -5.42
CA LEU A 70 -5.48 5.95 -4.67
C LEU A 70 -6.08 4.91 -5.60
N ASP A 71 -5.90 3.63 -5.25
CA ASP A 71 -6.43 2.47 -5.95
C ASP A 71 -7.08 1.46 -5.00
N TRP A 72 -7.58 0.35 -5.53
CA TRP A 72 -8.37 -0.60 -4.77
C TRP A 72 -7.53 -1.65 -4.03
N LEU A 73 -7.83 -1.87 -2.73
CA LEU A 73 -7.31 -2.96 -1.91
C LEU A 73 -8.31 -4.12 -1.89
N CYS A 74 -7.98 -5.20 -2.60
CA CYS A 74 -8.73 -6.46 -2.56
C CYS A 74 -8.17 -7.37 -1.46
N LYS A 75 -8.94 -7.53 -0.39
CA LYS A 75 -8.54 -8.41 0.73
C LYS A 75 -8.86 -9.88 0.48
N HIS A 76 -9.87 -10.13 -0.32
CA HIS A 76 -10.51 -11.42 -0.55
C HIS A 76 -10.64 -11.66 -2.05
N PRO A 77 -9.55 -12.08 -2.73
CA PRO A 77 -9.58 -12.26 -4.18
C PRO A 77 -10.57 -13.33 -4.64
N GLU A 78 -10.96 -14.26 -3.77
CA GLU A 78 -11.99 -15.27 -4.03
C GLU A 78 -13.39 -14.66 -4.30
N ASN A 79 -13.64 -13.43 -3.81
CA ASN A 79 -14.87 -12.68 -4.02
C ASN A 79 -14.62 -11.39 -4.82
N ALA A 80 -13.56 -11.36 -5.64
CA ALA A 80 -13.12 -10.14 -6.30
C ALA A 80 -14.19 -9.55 -7.24
N ALA A 81 -14.92 -10.37 -7.98
CA ALA A 81 -15.95 -9.92 -8.94
C ALA A 81 -17.04 -9.08 -8.28
N GLU A 82 -17.67 -9.60 -7.23
CA GLU A 82 -18.71 -8.90 -6.48
C GLU A 82 -18.18 -7.62 -5.83
N ARG A 83 -17.03 -7.72 -5.19
CA ARG A 83 -16.40 -6.60 -4.47
C ARG A 83 -15.87 -5.52 -5.40
N PHE A 84 -15.46 -5.86 -6.61
CA PHE A 84 -14.97 -4.90 -7.59
C PHE A 84 -16.08 -4.00 -8.12
N ALA A 85 -17.28 -4.55 -8.39
CA ALA A 85 -18.42 -3.74 -8.80
C ALA A 85 -18.80 -2.69 -7.73
N GLU A 86 -18.80 -3.10 -6.46
CA GLU A 86 -18.98 -2.16 -5.34
C GLU A 86 -17.82 -1.13 -5.26
N ALA A 87 -16.57 -1.59 -5.38
CA ALA A 87 -15.41 -0.69 -5.36
C ALA A 87 -15.51 0.37 -6.45
N THR A 88 -15.83 -0.03 -7.68
CA THR A 88 -15.98 0.90 -8.81
C THR A 88 -17.00 1.99 -8.51
N ARG A 89 -18.17 1.64 -7.93
CA ARG A 89 -19.16 2.62 -7.52
C ARG A 89 -18.62 3.58 -6.45
N LEU A 90 -17.98 3.05 -5.39
CA LEU A 90 -17.43 3.85 -4.29
C LEU A 90 -16.33 4.80 -4.78
N PHE A 91 -15.47 4.35 -5.69
CA PHE A 91 -14.44 5.20 -6.29
C PHE A 91 -15.03 6.27 -7.21
N ALA A 92 -16.06 5.93 -8.00
CA ALA A 92 -16.74 6.89 -8.87
C ALA A 92 -17.44 8.01 -8.05
N GLU A 93 -18.04 7.69 -6.91
CA GLU A 93 -18.59 8.68 -5.97
C GLU A 93 -17.53 9.69 -5.51
N GLN A 94 -16.26 9.28 -5.47
CA GLN A 94 -15.09 10.12 -5.12
C GLN A 94 -14.42 10.75 -6.35
N LYS A 95 -15.04 10.68 -7.54
CA LYS A 95 -14.49 11.18 -8.81
C LYS A 95 -13.10 10.59 -9.13
N ASN A 96 -12.85 9.37 -8.72
CA ASN A 96 -11.62 8.63 -8.98
C ASN A 96 -11.91 7.32 -9.71
N GLU A 97 -10.96 6.87 -10.53
CA GLU A 97 -11.01 5.59 -11.23
C GLU A 97 -10.01 4.60 -10.64
N ILE A 98 -10.37 3.32 -10.65
CA ILE A 98 -9.46 2.25 -10.24
C ILE A 98 -8.56 1.90 -11.43
N HIS A 99 -7.26 2.12 -11.27
CA HIS A 99 -6.23 1.75 -12.26
C HIS A 99 -5.42 0.55 -11.81
N GLY A 100 -5.38 0.29 -10.51
CA GLY A 100 -4.55 -0.74 -9.91
C GLY A 100 -5.26 -1.53 -8.83
N LEU A 101 -4.70 -2.70 -8.57
CA LEU A 101 -5.20 -3.63 -7.58
C LEU A 101 -4.09 -3.99 -6.59
N ALA A 102 -4.35 -3.83 -5.30
CA ALA A 102 -3.50 -4.39 -4.26
C ALA A 102 -4.11 -5.66 -3.68
N LEU A 103 -3.29 -6.70 -3.57
CA LEU A 103 -3.66 -7.97 -2.95
C LEU A 103 -2.97 -8.11 -1.58
N LYS A 104 -3.67 -8.66 -0.60
CA LYS A 104 -3.08 -9.11 0.67
C LYS A 104 -2.54 -10.53 0.59
N ALA A 105 -3.22 -11.38 -0.15
CA ALA A 105 -2.79 -12.75 -0.49
C ALA A 105 -2.56 -12.82 -2.00
N GLY A 106 -1.93 -13.87 -2.46
CA GLY A 106 -1.78 -14.12 -3.89
C GLY A 106 -3.14 -14.27 -4.59
N TRP A 107 -3.14 -14.08 -5.90
CA TRP A 107 -4.31 -14.42 -6.73
C TRP A 107 -4.49 -15.93 -6.71
N PRO A 108 -5.69 -16.46 -6.49
CA PRO A 108 -5.92 -17.91 -6.55
C PRO A 108 -5.62 -18.43 -7.95
N GLU A 109 -4.87 -19.54 -8.05
CA GLU A 109 -4.43 -20.09 -9.35
C GLU A 109 -5.59 -20.46 -10.27
N ASP A 110 -6.68 -20.97 -9.68
CA ASP A 110 -7.89 -21.39 -10.40
C ASP A 110 -8.98 -20.30 -10.42
N SER A 111 -8.67 -19.07 -9.97
CA SER A 111 -9.68 -18.02 -9.96
C SER A 111 -9.85 -17.47 -11.37
N PRO A 112 -11.09 -17.53 -11.91
CA PRO A 112 -11.36 -16.86 -13.17
C PRO A 112 -11.15 -15.35 -12.96
N GLY A 113 -10.83 -14.66 -14.05
CA GLY A 113 -10.90 -13.20 -14.08
C GLY A 113 -12.31 -12.73 -13.68
N PHE A 114 -12.45 -11.46 -13.39
CA PHE A 114 -13.74 -10.85 -13.10
C PHE A 114 -14.02 -9.72 -14.11
N PRO A 115 -15.28 -9.38 -14.37
CA PRO A 115 -15.63 -8.24 -15.24
C PRO A 115 -14.98 -6.96 -14.73
N GLY A 116 -14.21 -6.28 -15.59
CA GLY A 116 -13.46 -5.07 -15.24
C GLY A 116 -11.98 -5.30 -14.93
N LEU A 117 -11.53 -6.56 -14.80
CA LEU A 117 -10.10 -6.87 -14.61
C LEU A 117 -9.25 -6.38 -15.79
N GLU A 118 -9.82 -6.35 -16.99
CA GLU A 118 -9.21 -5.81 -18.22
C GLU A 118 -8.87 -4.31 -18.12
N ASN A 119 -9.51 -3.59 -17.21
CA ASN A 119 -9.23 -2.18 -16.96
C ASN A 119 -8.10 -1.97 -15.91
N ILE A 120 -7.72 -3.04 -15.22
CA ILE A 120 -6.62 -3.00 -14.24
C ILE A 120 -5.29 -3.00 -14.97
N ARG A 121 -4.50 -1.97 -14.74
CA ARG A 121 -3.21 -1.75 -15.41
C ARG A 121 -2.03 -2.36 -14.66
N PHE A 122 -2.19 -2.67 -13.38
CA PHE A 122 -1.17 -3.31 -12.56
C PHE A 122 -1.76 -3.95 -11.30
N ILE A 123 -1.03 -4.92 -10.78
CA ILE A 123 -1.34 -5.57 -9.50
C ILE A 123 -0.12 -5.47 -8.59
N SER A 124 -0.34 -5.25 -7.29
CA SER A 124 0.70 -5.30 -6.28
C SER A 124 0.30 -6.22 -5.13
N GLY A 125 1.18 -7.10 -4.71
CA GLY A 125 0.84 -8.04 -3.63
C GLY A 125 1.94 -9.05 -3.32
N THR A 126 1.56 -10.07 -2.55
CA THR A 126 2.38 -11.27 -2.30
C THR A 126 1.81 -12.44 -3.07
N GLY A 127 2.64 -13.41 -3.46
CA GLY A 127 2.22 -14.64 -4.15
C GLY A 127 2.09 -14.48 -5.66
N SER A 128 1.09 -15.16 -6.25
CA SER A 128 0.92 -15.27 -7.70
C SER A 128 0.36 -14.00 -8.34
N SER A 129 0.71 -13.80 -9.60
CA SER A 129 0.21 -12.70 -10.44
C SER A 129 -0.94 -13.19 -11.34
N VAL A 130 -1.64 -12.23 -11.95
CA VAL A 130 -2.59 -12.50 -13.03
C VAL A 130 -1.84 -12.40 -14.35
N PRO A 131 -1.93 -13.40 -15.25
CA PRO A 131 -1.27 -13.34 -16.55
C PRO A 131 -1.66 -12.09 -17.35
N GLY A 132 -0.68 -11.46 -17.98
CA GLY A 132 -0.89 -10.28 -18.82
C GLY A 132 -0.99 -8.95 -18.10
N ILE A 133 -1.03 -8.93 -16.76
CA ILE A 133 -1.05 -7.69 -15.96
C ILE A 133 0.29 -7.52 -15.24
N PRO A 134 0.97 -6.36 -15.38
CA PRO A 134 2.19 -6.05 -14.64
C PRO A 134 2.04 -6.27 -13.14
N PHE A 135 2.96 -7.03 -12.55
CA PHE A 135 2.92 -7.37 -11.13
C PHE A 135 4.09 -6.75 -10.37
N PHE A 136 3.77 -6.05 -9.28
CA PHE A 136 4.73 -5.40 -8.38
C PHE A 136 4.72 -6.14 -7.04
N PRO A 137 5.68 -7.03 -6.79
CA PRO A 137 5.69 -7.85 -5.59
C PRO A 137 5.98 -7.02 -4.34
N VAL A 138 5.31 -7.40 -3.24
CA VAL A 138 5.66 -6.98 -1.88
C VAL A 138 6.49 -8.11 -1.26
N GLU A 139 7.80 -8.03 -1.42
CA GLU A 139 8.74 -9.11 -1.07
C GLU A 139 9.16 -9.08 0.41
N PHE A 140 8.96 -7.94 1.09
CA PHE A 140 9.52 -7.73 2.41
C PHE A 140 8.47 -7.83 3.51
N LYS A 141 8.89 -8.42 4.64
CA LYS A 141 8.03 -8.50 5.82
C LYS A 141 7.64 -7.10 6.28
N SER A 142 6.35 -6.90 6.56
CA SER A 142 5.87 -5.71 7.24
C SER A 142 6.49 -5.63 8.66
N ILE A 143 6.48 -4.44 9.26
CA ILE A 143 6.96 -4.24 10.64
C ILE A 143 6.23 -5.15 11.63
N ARG A 144 4.92 -5.45 11.41
CA ARG A 144 4.14 -6.41 12.20
C ARG A 144 4.72 -7.83 12.10
N GLN A 145 4.91 -8.32 10.87
CA GLN A 145 5.45 -9.66 10.62
C GLN A 145 6.87 -9.81 11.19
N ALA A 146 7.68 -8.77 11.09
CA ALA A 146 9.01 -8.71 11.68
C ALA A 146 8.94 -8.81 13.20
N SER A 147 8.06 -8.05 13.84
CA SER A 147 7.84 -8.10 15.29
C SER A 147 7.36 -9.48 15.76
N GLN A 148 6.46 -10.12 15.02
CA GLN A 148 5.99 -11.49 15.33
C GLN A 148 7.11 -12.54 15.23
N THR A 149 8.18 -12.28 14.50
CA THR A 149 9.38 -13.12 14.43
C THR A 149 10.50 -12.67 15.39
N GLY A 150 10.19 -11.80 16.35
CA GLY A 150 11.14 -11.34 17.37
C GLY A 150 12.05 -10.18 16.93
N LEU A 151 11.88 -9.63 15.75
CA LEU A 151 12.66 -8.46 15.31
C LEU A 151 12.11 -7.18 15.94
N THR A 152 13.00 -6.31 16.40
CA THR A 152 12.64 -4.96 16.83
C THR A 152 12.31 -4.08 15.63
N ALA A 153 11.54 -3.00 15.85
CA ALA A 153 11.28 -2.00 14.80
C ALA A 153 12.57 -1.41 14.21
N ARG A 154 13.60 -1.23 15.05
CA ARG A 154 14.93 -0.78 14.62
C ARG A 154 15.59 -1.78 13.67
N ALA A 155 15.65 -3.07 14.05
CA ALA A 155 16.23 -4.12 13.22
C ALA A 155 15.48 -4.28 11.89
N TRP A 156 14.14 -4.14 11.90
CA TRP A 156 13.35 -4.10 10.69
C TRP A 156 13.76 -2.92 9.79
N THR A 157 13.89 -1.71 10.34
CA THR A 157 14.30 -0.52 9.60
C THR A 157 15.69 -0.70 8.98
N ASP A 158 16.64 -1.22 9.74
CA ASP A 158 18.01 -1.45 9.23
C ASP A 158 18.02 -2.50 8.10
N SER A 159 17.15 -3.52 8.18
CA SER A 159 16.93 -4.46 7.09
C SER A 159 16.36 -3.78 5.83
N MET A 160 15.36 -2.90 5.99
CA MET A 160 14.80 -2.15 4.86
C MET A 160 15.83 -1.22 4.23
N LYS A 161 16.64 -0.52 5.03
CA LYS A 161 17.73 0.31 4.52
C LYS A 161 18.77 -0.50 3.74
N LYS A 162 19.10 -1.71 4.20
CA LYS A 162 19.98 -2.63 3.47
C LYS A 162 19.37 -3.00 2.12
N ASN A 163 18.08 -3.42 2.11
CA ASN A 163 17.38 -3.79 0.88
C ASN A 163 17.33 -2.63 -0.12
N ILE A 164 17.14 -1.39 0.34
CA ILE A 164 17.17 -0.20 -0.52
C ILE A 164 18.55 -0.05 -1.17
N ARG A 165 19.64 -0.20 -0.43
CA ARG A 165 21.01 -0.15 -1.01
C ARG A 165 21.23 -1.28 -2.01
N ASP A 166 20.77 -2.49 -1.70
CA ASP A 166 20.86 -3.64 -2.61
C ASP A 166 20.04 -3.42 -3.90
N CYS A 167 18.89 -2.73 -3.80
CA CYS A 167 18.11 -2.32 -4.97
C CYS A 167 18.86 -1.30 -5.83
N ALA A 168 19.52 -0.31 -5.21
CA ALA A 168 20.33 0.67 -5.90
C ALA A 168 21.48 0.03 -6.69
N THR A 169 22.21 -0.91 -6.05
CA THR A 169 23.33 -1.60 -6.70
C THR A 169 22.93 -2.55 -7.82
N ARG A 170 21.69 -3.08 -7.78
CA ARG A 170 21.20 -4.08 -8.75
C ARG A 170 20.21 -3.52 -9.77
N ASP A 171 20.00 -2.21 -9.78
CA ASP A 171 18.99 -1.52 -10.60
C ASP A 171 17.59 -2.15 -10.50
N ARG A 172 17.19 -2.52 -9.27
CA ARG A 172 15.90 -3.17 -9.00
C ARG A 172 14.90 -2.18 -8.40
N GLY A 173 13.61 -2.48 -8.60
CA GLY A 173 12.53 -1.83 -7.88
C GLY A 173 12.21 -2.53 -6.56
N MET A 174 11.64 -1.76 -5.62
CA MET A 174 11.16 -2.26 -4.34
C MET A 174 9.77 -1.67 -4.03
N THR A 175 8.83 -2.52 -3.62
CA THR A 175 7.53 -2.09 -3.08
C THR A 175 7.47 -2.43 -1.59
N LEU A 176 7.33 -1.39 -0.77
CA LEU A 176 7.16 -1.52 0.68
C LEU A 176 5.69 -1.28 1.02
N SER A 177 5.01 -2.28 1.60
CA SER A 177 3.65 -2.11 2.10
C SER A 177 3.65 -1.71 3.58
N VAL A 178 2.94 -0.64 3.90
CA VAL A 178 2.68 -0.17 5.25
C VAL A 178 1.17 -0.05 5.49
N ARG A 179 0.75 -0.16 6.74
CA ARG A 179 -0.66 -0.04 7.14
C ARG A 179 -0.77 0.94 8.29
N PRO A 180 -1.60 1.99 8.21
CA PRO A 180 -1.69 3.02 9.24
C PRO A 180 -1.93 2.46 10.64
N GLN A 181 -2.87 1.51 10.81
CA GLN A 181 -3.14 0.91 12.13
C GLN A 181 -1.94 0.12 12.68
N VAL A 182 -1.15 -0.52 11.82
CA VAL A 182 0.09 -1.20 12.22
C VAL A 182 1.16 -0.19 12.62
N MET A 183 1.29 0.91 11.85
CA MET A 183 2.22 1.98 12.18
C MET A 183 1.84 2.66 13.50
N ALA A 184 0.55 2.82 13.80
CA ALA A 184 0.07 3.36 15.08
C ALA A 184 0.63 2.60 16.29
N LYS A 185 0.82 1.28 16.17
CA LYS A 185 1.38 0.43 17.22
C LYS A 185 2.91 0.41 17.23
N TYR A 186 3.53 0.22 16.07
CA TYR A 186 4.96 -0.10 15.97
C TYR A 186 5.85 1.09 15.61
N ASP A 187 5.29 2.14 15.02
CA ASP A 187 5.99 3.37 14.62
C ASP A 187 5.07 4.60 14.73
N PRO A 188 4.51 4.90 15.93
CA PRO A 188 3.49 5.94 16.10
C PRO A 188 3.98 7.34 15.75
N LYS A 189 5.28 7.56 15.71
CA LYS A 189 5.91 8.84 15.32
C LYS A 189 6.44 8.82 13.88
N LEU A 190 6.21 7.72 13.14
CA LEU A 190 6.70 7.49 11.77
C LEU A 190 8.22 7.69 11.60
N ILE A 191 9.00 7.45 12.67
CA ILE A 191 10.46 7.61 12.67
C ILE A 191 11.09 6.60 11.71
N HIS A 192 10.64 5.34 11.78
CA HIS A 192 11.16 4.25 10.96
C HIS A 192 10.82 4.43 9.49
N LEU A 193 9.59 4.84 9.18
CA LEU A 193 9.18 5.15 7.81
C LEU A 193 9.96 6.35 7.26
N LYS A 194 10.16 7.40 8.06
CA LYS A 194 10.99 8.56 7.70
C LYS A 194 12.42 8.15 7.39
N GLU A 195 13.06 7.32 8.22
CA GLU A 195 14.41 6.85 7.99
C GLU A 195 14.57 6.03 6.70
N ILE A 196 13.56 5.21 6.35
CA ILE A 196 13.51 4.47 5.09
C ILE A 196 13.48 5.44 3.90
N ALA A 197 12.62 6.46 3.95
CA ALA A 197 12.52 7.45 2.88
C ALA A 197 13.79 8.31 2.75
N VAL A 198 14.43 8.68 3.88
CA VAL A 198 15.74 9.38 3.89
C VAL A 198 16.82 8.51 3.24
N MET A 199 16.83 7.20 3.52
CA MET A 199 17.78 6.28 2.88
C MET A 199 17.59 6.22 1.36
N ALA A 200 16.35 6.13 0.87
CA ALA A 200 16.08 6.13 -0.57
C ALA A 200 16.62 7.41 -1.24
N LYS A 201 16.41 8.58 -0.62
CA LYS A 201 16.98 9.85 -1.10
C LYS A 201 18.50 9.86 -1.09
N ALA A 202 19.12 9.32 -0.04
CA ALA A 202 20.57 9.30 0.11
C ALA A 202 21.29 8.43 -0.92
N VAL A 203 20.61 7.41 -1.47
CA VAL A 203 21.12 6.54 -2.54
C VAL A 203 20.46 6.83 -3.90
N GLU A 204 19.83 8.00 -4.02
CA GLU A 204 19.22 8.52 -5.26
C GLU A 204 18.16 7.60 -5.88
N ILE A 205 17.49 6.77 -5.06
CA ILE A 205 16.34 5.98 -5.52
C ILE A 205 15.08 6.87 -5.49
N PRO A 206 14.41 7.09 -6.64
CA PRO A 206 13.17 7.85 -6.66
C PRO A 206 12.07 7.10 -5.92
N VAL A 207 11.32 7.85 -5.07
CA VAL A 207 10.09 7.34 -4.46
C VAL A 207 8.93 7.69 -5.40
N VAL A 208 8.32 6.68 -5.98
CA VAL A 208 7.29 6.81 -7.03
C VAL A 208 6.07 5.95 -6.73
N THR A 209 4.96 6.26 -7.38
CA THR A 209 3.76 5.42 -7.33
C THR A 209 3.77 4.37 -8.44
N LEU A 210 2.98 3.31 -8.28
CA LEU A 210 2.84 2.28 -9.31
C LEU A 210 2.15 2.83 -10.57
N ARG A 211 1.25 3.81 -10.42
CA ARG A 211 0.66 4.51 -11.57
C ARG A 211 1.72 5.22 -12.41
N GLN A 212 2.66 5.89 -11.77
CA GLN A 212 3.77 6.56 -12.47
C GLN A 212 4.66 5.55 -13.21
N LEU A 213 4.97 4.40 -12.60
CA LEU A 213 5.77 3.36 -13.24
C LEU A 213 5.11 2.80 -14.50
N VAL A 214 3.84 2.44 -14.43
CA VAL A 214 3.11 1.88 -15.58
C VAL A 214 2.89 2.92 -16.67
N SER A 215 2.77 4.20 -16.33
CA SER A 215 2.65 5.28 -17.32
C SER A 215 3.96 5.60 -18.05
N ALA A 216 5.10 5.36 -17.42
CA ALA A 216 6.42 5.58 -18.01
C ALA A 216 6.86 4.45 -18.97
N THR A 217 6.15 3.31 -18.98
CA THR A 217 6.50 2.13 -19.79
C THR A 217 5.74 2.12 -21.15
N LYS A 218 4.92 3.12 -21.42
CA LYS A 218 4.23 3.36 -22.70
C LYS A 218 5.01 4.36 -23.53
#